data_a42e76eab08ca7867c227cca3c818dfa
#
_entry.id   a42e76eab08ca7867c227cca3c818dfa
#
_cell.length_a   1.000
_cell.length_b   1.000
_cell.length_c   1.000
_cell.angle_alpha   90.00
_cell.angle_beta   90.00
_cell.angle_gamma   90.00
#
_symmetry.space_group_name_H-M   'P 1'
#
loop_
_entity.id
_entity.type
_entity.pdbx_description
1 polymer ?
#
loop_
_entity_poly.entity_id
_entity_poly.type
_entity_poly.pdbx_seq_one_letter_code
_entity_poly.pdbx_strand_id
1 'polypeptide(L)'
;MLRVDGIKVSIKGFIILRGVSLEIPSGGLVGLVGRNGAGKTTTLKSIIGIMPVSSGIIQLDGQDLVKIPGHLRARLGIGYMPEERRLIGKLSVRDNILMPAWAGGLKGEDERLEYIYQLMPEVKKWAGNKATQLSGGQQKLVALARSLMNGHKLLLLDEPFEGLSPGLGVKLGETIQGIQQEGLSILIAESDDKRLDFVEKIHTIERGEILQTKDQDTGGQ
;
A
#
# COMPACT_ATOMS: atom_id res chain seq x y z
N MET A 1 -2.23 -11.91 -8.69
CA MET A 1 -2.70 -12.45 -7.39
C MET A 1 -1.55 -12.49 -6.39
N LEU A 2 -1.71 -11.93 -5.20
CA LEU A 2 -0.77 -12.10 -4.08
C LEU A 2 -1.24 -13.25 -3.19
N ARG A 3 -0.33 -14.16 -2.83
CA ARG A 3 -0.51 -15.18 -1.80
C ARG A 3 0.58 -15.06 -0.75
N VAL A 4 0.16 -14.97 0.49
CA VAL A 4 1.03 -15.03 1.68
C VAL A 4 0.63 -16.26 2.46
N ASP A 5 1.59 -17.12 2.83
CA ASP A 5 1.30 -18.38 3.49
C ASP A 5 2.28 -18.63 4.63
N GLY A 6 1.76 -18.62 5.85
CA GLY A 6 2.46 -18.97 7.07
C GLY A 6 3.69 -18.13 7.38
N ILE A 7 3.75 -16.85 6.97
CA ILE A 7 4.96 -16.04 7.19
C ILE A 7 5.21 -15.76 8.66
N LYS A 8 6.47 -15.99 9.08
CA LYS A 8 6.97 -15.65 10.41
C LYS A 8 8.05 -14.60 10.32
N VAL A 9 8.02 -13.64 11.23
CA VAL A 9 9.00 -12.55 11.30
C VAL A 9 9.42 -12.34 12.74
N SER A 10 10.74 -12.23 12.97
CA SER A 10 11.30 -11.89 14.27
C SER A 10 12.18 -10.65 14.17
N ILE A 11 12.08 -9.74 15.12
CA ILE A 11 12.89 -8.52 15.22
C ILE A 11 13.62 -8.56 16.56
N LYS A 12 14.95 -8.57 16.53
CA LYS A 12 15.81 -8.62 17.75
C LYS A 12 15.40 -9.74 18.72
N GLY A 13 15.04 -10.92 18.19
CA GLY A 13 14.62 -12.07 19.00
C GLY A 13 13.13 -12.09 19.40
N PHE A 14 12.39 -11.02 19.20
CA PHE A 14 10.94 -10.98 19.45
C PHE A 14 10.18 -11.42 18.21
N ILE A 15 9.26 -12.38 18.37
CA ILE A 15 8.38 -12.84 17.30
C ILE A 15 7.28 -11.80 17.10
N ILE A 16 7.23 -11.22 15.90
CA ILE A 16 6.23 -10.22 15.51
C ILE A 16 5.11 -10.85 14.67
N LEU A 17 5.45 -11.68 13.68
CA LEU A 17 4.47 -12.47 12.92
C LEU A 17 4.67 -13.95 13.24
N ARG A 18 3.55 -14.64 13.49
CA ARG A 18 3.52 -16.02 14.03
C ARG A 18 2.97 -17.05 13.03
N GLY A 19 2.79 -16.65 11.78
CA GLY A 19 2.24 -17.51 10.73
C GLY A 19 1.10 -16.83 9.99
N VAL A 20 1.30 -15.57 9.56
CA VAL A 20 0.27 -14.81 8.83
C VAL A 20 0.06 -15.42 7.46
N SER A 21 -1.21 -15.71 7.14
CA SER A 21 -1.67 -16.17 5.82
C SER A 21 -2.79 -15.27 5.33
N LEU A 22 -2.68 -14.78 4.09
CA LEU A 22 -3.72 -14.00 3.42
C LEU A 22 -3.56 -14.09 1.90
N GLU A 23 -4.64 -13.81 1.17
CA GLU A 23 -4.64 -13.80 -0.28
C GLU A 23 -5.33 -12.53 -0.79
N ILE A 24 -4.79 -11.98 -1.88
CA ILE A 24 -5.39 -10.86 -2.62
C ILE A 24 -5.59 -11.33 -4.06
N PRO A 25 -6.84 -11.47 -4.52
CA PRO A 25 -7.14 -11.78 -5.92
C PRO A 25 -6.54 -10.72 -6.87
N SER A 26 -6.39 -11.06 -8.15
CA SER A 26 -6.08 -10.05 -9.16
C SER A 26 -7.21 -9.02 -9.23
N GLY A 27 -6.87 -7.74 -9.12
CA GLY A 27 -7.84 -6.65 -9.06
C GLY A 27 -8.65 -6.60 -7.76
N GLY A 28 -8.30 -7.41 -6.73
CA GLY A 28 -9.01 -7.43 -5.47
C GLY A 28 -8.61 -6.28 -4.53
N LEU A 29 -9.56 -5.82 -3.74
CA LEU A 29 -9.38 -4.79 -2.71
C LEU A 29 -9.61 -5.40 -1.33
N VAL A 30 -8.52 -5.56 -0.57
CA VAL A 30 -8.50 -6.33 0.69
C VAL A 30 -8.01 -5.45 1.84
N GLY A 31 -8.68 -5.56 3.00
CA GLY A 31 -8.32 -4.92 4.25
C GLY A 31 -7.53 -5.85 5.18
N LEU A 32 -6.53 -5.31 5.88
CA LEU A 32 -5.84 -5.94 7.00
C LEU A 32 -6.05 -5.08 8.24
N VAL A 33 -6.96 -5.46 9.12
CA VAL A 33 -7.39 -4.66 10.26
C VAL A 33 -6.83 -5.22 11.56
N GLY A 34 -6.39 -4.34 12.44
CA GLY A 34 -5.91 -4.72 13.76
C GLY A 34 -5.34 -3.55 14.54
N ARG A 35 -5.27 -3.68 15.87
CA ARG A 35 -4.74 -2.64 16.77
C ARG A 35 -3.28 -2.32 16.44
N ASN A 36 -2.81 -1.16 16.93
CA ASN A 36 -1.39 -0.80 16.84
C ASN A 36 -0.52 -1.90 17.49
N GLY A 37 0.54 -2.29 16.79
CA GLY A 37 1.40 -3.42 17.22
C GLY A 37 0.88 -4.81 16.85
N ALA A 38 -0.28 -4.96 16.21
CA ALA A 38 -0.82 -6.27 15.83
C ALA A 38 0.00 -7.00 14.74
N GLY A 39 0.83 -6.29 13.97
CA GLY A 39 1.66 -6.87 12.91
C GLY A 39 1.34 -6.38 11.49
N LYS A 40 0.37 -5.46 11.30
CA LYS A 40 -0.03 -4.92 10.00
C LYS A 40 1.14 -4.39 9.17
N THR A 41 1.81 -3.35 9.66
CA THR A 41 2.98 -2.73 9.01
C THR A 41 4.10 -3.74 8.75
N THR A 42 4.32 -4.69 9.69
CA THR A 42 5.33 -5.74 9.50
C THR A 42 4.94 -6.67 8.35
N THR A 43 3.66 -7.02 8.21
CA THR A 43 3.16 -7.82 7.09
C THR A 43 3.39 -7.10 5.76
N LEU A 44 2.99 -5.83 5.62
CA LEU A 44 3.24 -5.04 4.41
C LEU A 44 4.72 -4.92 4.09
N LYS A 45 5.55 -4.61 5.10
CA LYS A 45 7.02 -4.51 4.95
C LYS A 45 7.68 -5.84 4.56
N SER A 46 7.10 -6.97 4.98
CA SER A 46 7.57 -8.30 4.57
C SER A 46 7.24 -8.58 3.10
N ILE A 47 6.06 -8.20 2.64
CA ILE A 47 5.66 -8.36 1.24
C ILE A 47 6.57 -7.54 0.31
N ILE A 48 6.82 -6.26 0.62
CA ILE A 48 7.72 -5.41 -0.18
C ILE A 48 9.20 -5.73 0.04
N GLY A 49 9.56 -6.56 1.04
CA GLY A 49 10.93 -7.00 1.29
C GLY A 49 11.80 -6.02 2.10
N ILE A 50 11.20 -5.08 2.81
CA ILE A 50 11.87 -4.23 3.80
C ILE A 50 12.17 -5.03 5.08
N MET A 51 11.28 -5.97 5.42
CA MET A 51 11.42 -6.83 6.59
C MET A 51 11.69 -8.27 6.12
N PRO A 52 12.77 -8.91 6.59
CA PRO A 52 13.07 -10.30 6.23
C PRO A 52 12.07 -11.25 6.88
N VAL A 53 11.68 -12.28 6.12
CA VAL A 53 10.81 -13.37 6.58
C VAL A 53 11.69 -14.53 7.03
N SER A 54 11.45 -15.06 8.23
CA SER A 54 12.21 -16.21 8.77
C SER A 54 11.67 -17.56 8.27
N SER A 55 10.39 -17.64 7.94
CA SER A 55 9.73 -18.81 7.33
C SER A 55 8.42 -18.42 6.67
N GLY A 56 7.90 -19.29 5.81
CA GLY A 56 6.67 -19.07 5.04
C GLY A 56 6.95 -18.68 3.60
N ILE A 57 5.88 -18.39 2.86
CA ILE A 57 5.91 -18.13 1.42
C ILE A 57 5.20 -16.80 1.15
N ILE A 58 5.76 -16.01 0.23
CA ILE A 58 5.12 -14.83 -0.37
C ILE A 58 5.24 -14.97 -1.88
N GLN A 59 4.12 -15.05 -2.58
CA GLN A 59 4.09 -15.17 -4.03
C GLN A 59 3.24 -14.07 -4.65
N LEU A 60 3.76 -13.45 -5.72
CA LEU A 60 3.01 -12.56 -6.59
C LEU A 60 2.99 -13.17 -8.00
N ASP A 61 1.80 -13.45 -8.53
CA ASP A 61 1.59 -14.10 -9.83
C ASP A 61 2.42 -15.39 -9.99
N GLY A 62 2.52 -16.19 -8.91
CA GLY A 62 3.30 -17.43 -8.88
C GLY A 62 4.80 -17.25 -8.64
N GLN A 63 5.31 -16.03 -8.65
CA GLN A 63 6.72 -15.72 -8.40
C GLN A 63 7.00 -15.62 -6.89
N ASP A 64 7.95 -16.40 -6.39
CA ASP A 64 8.37 -16.39 -4.98
C ASP A 64 9.17 -15.11 -4.65
N LEU A 65 8.52 -14.19 -3.91
CA LEU A 65 9.12 -12.92 -3.51
C LEU A 65 10.17 -13.07 -2.42
N VAL A 66 10.13 -14.13 -1.60
CA VAL A 66 11.10 -14.32 -0.50
C VAL A 66 12.52 -14.44 -1.04
N LYS A 67 12.67 -15.03 -2.23
CA LYS A 67 13.96 -15.17 -2.93
C LYS A 67 14.44 -13.89 -3.62
N ILE A 68 13.57 -12.85 -3.70
CA ILE A 68 13.89 -11.61 -4.42
C ILE A 68 14.29 -10.54 -3.40
N PRO A 69 15.47 -9.90 -3.55
CA PRO A 69 15.86 -8.78 -2.72
C PRO A 69 14.82 -7.65 -2.74
N GLY A 70 14.54 -7.03 -1.57
CA GLY A 70 13.48 -6.05 -1.42
C GLY A 70 13.54 -4.89 -2.43
N HIS A 71 14.73 -4.35 -2.70
CA HIS A 71 14.92 -3.26 -3.66
C HIS A 71 14.55 -3.63 -5.11
N LEU A 72 14.47 -4.93 -5.43
CA LEU A 72 14.05 -5.41 -6.75
C LEU A 72 12.53 -5.67 -6.81
N ARG A 73 11.86 -5.87 -5.67
CA ARG A 73 10.42 -6.17 -5.65
C ARG A 73 9.58 -5.01 -6.19
N ALA A 74 10.01 -3.76 -5.98
CA ALA A 74 9.35 -2.60 -6.56
C ALA A 74 9.31 -2.63 -8.10
N ARG A 75 10.35 -3.22 -8.73
CA ARG A 75 10.40 -3.42 -10.20
C ARG A 75 9.40 -4.45 -10.72
N LEU A 76 8.84 -5.27 -9.83
CA LEU A 76 7.79 -6.24 -10.17
C LEU A 76 6.39 -5.63 -10.21
N GLY A 77 6.27 -4.31 -10.04
CA GLY A 77 5.00 -3.62 -10.03
C GLY A 77 4.35 -3.50 -8.65
N ILE A 78 5.15 -3.56 -7.57
CA ILE A 78 4.65 -3.40 -6.20
C ILE A 78 4.93 -1.98 -5.73
N GLY A 79 3.86 -1.22 -5.42
CA GLY A 79 3.92 0.08 -4.76
C GLY A 79 3.70 -0.05 -3.25
N TYR A 80 4.35 0.81 -2.47
CA TYR A 80 4.17 0.85 -1.02
C TYR A 80 4.03 2.29 -0.53
N MET A 81 2.94 2.57 0.15
CA MET A 81 2.70 3.81 0.87
C MET A 81 2.88 3.56 2.37
N PRO A 82 3.95 4.03 3.00
CA PRO A 82 4.12 3.91 4.45
C PRO A 82 3.24 4.92 5.21
N GLU A 83 2.86 4.58 6.43
CA GLU A 83 2.10 5.42 7.37
C GLU A 83 2.70 6.84 7.50
N GLU A 84 4.02 6.95 7.68
CA GLU A 84 4.75 8.22 7.88
C GLU A 84 4.91 9.07 6.61
N ARG A 85 4.26 8.73 5.50
CA ARG A 85 4.35 9.43 4.20
C ARG A 85 5.76 9.48 3.59
N ARG A 86 6.78 9.81 4.37
CA ARG A 86 8.20 9.86 4.00
C ARG A 86 8.50 10.65 2.72
N LEU A 87 7.81 11.78 2.52
CA LEU A 87 8.13 12.69 1.44
C LEU A 87 9.44 13.43 1.73
N ILE A 88 10.22 13.72 0.69
CA ILE A 88 11.40 14.55 0.81
C ILE A 88 10.95 16.02 0.73
N GLY A 89 10.96 16.69 1.88
CA GLY A 89 10.36 18.01 2.05
C GLY A 89 10.91 19.10 1.13
N LYS A 90 12.18 19.02 0.77
CA LYS A 90 12.85 19.99 -0.11
C LYS A 90 12.56 19.78 -1.60
N LEU A 91 12.13 18.58 -1.99
CA LEU A 91 11.76 18.27 -3.37
C LEU A 91 10.35 18.76 -3.69
N SER A 92 10.11 19.02 -4.98
CA SER A 92 8.77 19.28 -5.49
C SER A 92 7.86 18.03 -5.33
N VAL A 93 6.56 18.25 -5.40
CA VAL A 93 5.57 17.13 -5.47
C VAL A 93 5.87 16.23 -6.66
N ARG A 94 6.11 16.83 -7.84
CA ARG A 94 6.48 16.07 -9.05
C ARG A 94 7.70 15.18 -8.80
N ASP A 95 8.76 15.72 -8.24
CA ASP A 95 10.01 14.97 -8.01
C ASP A 95 9.82 13.88 -6.95
N ASN A 96 9.03 14.14 -5.90
CA ASN A 96 8.66 13.11 -4.93
C ASN A 96 7.94 11.92 -5.58
N ILE A 97 7.04 12.18 -6.55
CA ILE A 97 6.32 11.13 -7.26
C ILE A 97 7.24 10.36 -8.22
N LEU A 98 8.14 11.05 -8.92
CA LEU A 98 9.06 10.45 -9.89
C LEU A 98 10.22 9.66 -9.25
N MET A 99 10.57 9.96 -7.99
CA MET A 99 11.72 9.35 -7.31
C MET A 99 11.76 7.80 -7.38
N PRO A 100 10.65 7.06 -7.19
CA PRO A 100 10.67 5.60 -7.33
C PRO A 100 11.03 5.14 -8.76
N ALA A 101 10.60 5.87 -9.78
CA ALA A 101 10.95 5.58 -11.17
C ALA A 101 12.45 5.75 -11.42
N TRP A 102 13.03 6.86 -10.97
CA TRP A 102 14.47 7.12 -11.10
C TRP A 102 15.31 6.08 -10.35
N ALA A 103 14.92 5.75 -9.11
CA ALA A 103 15.61 4.74 -8.31
C ALA A 103 15.48 3.33 -8.91
N GLY A 104 14.33 3.02 -9.51
CA GLY A 104 14.03 1.72 -10.11
C GLY A 104 14.51 1.57 -11.55
N GLY A 105 14.89 2.65 -12.23
CA GLY A 105 15.19 2.65 -13.66
C GLY A 105 13.94 2.35 -14.52
N LEU A 106 12.76 2.80 -14.07
CA LEU A 106 11.52 2.67 -14.83
C LEU A 106 11.62 3.52 -16.10
N LYS A 107 11.23 2.94 -17.23
CA LYS A 107 11.08 3.68 -18.50
C LYS A 107 9.63 4.12 -18.63
N GLY A 108 9.41 5.28 -19.27
CA GLY A 108 8.07 5.83 -19.47
C GLY A 108 7.50 6.47 -18.18
N GLU A 109 8.39 7.04 -17.35
CA GLU A 109 8.00 7.69 -16.11
C GLU A 109 7.10 8.92 -16.33
N ASP A 110 7.26 9.65 -17.42
CA ASP A 110 6.42 10.82 -17.72
C ASP A 110 5.00 10.41 -18.13
N GLU A 111 4.82 9.37 -18.94
CA GLU A 111 3.51 8.79 -19.27
C GLU A 111 2.83 8.25 -18.02
N ARG A 112 3.60 7.57 -17.16
CA ARG A 112 3.08 7.07 -15.89
C ARG A 112 2.67 8.22 -14.95
N LEU A 113 3.43 9.32 -14.93
CA LEU A 113 3.11 10.51 -14.15
C LEU A 113 1.81 11.17 -14.63
N GLU A 114 1.61 11.31 -15.95
CA GLU A 114 0.38 11.87 -16.49
C GLU A 114 -0.83 10.98 -16.17
N TYR A 115 -0.69 9.66 -16.24
CA TYR A 115 -1.73 8.73 -15.79
C TYR A 115 -2.10 8.94 -14.31
N ILE A 116 -1.09 9.08 -13.42
CA ILE A 116 -1.31 9.37 -11.99
C ILE A 116 -2.04 10.72 -11.82
N TYR A 117 -1.71 11.71 -12.62
CA TYR A 117 -2.37 13.01 -12.59
C TYR A 117 -3.82 12.97 -13.10
N GLN A 118 -4.14 12.06 -14.00
CA GLN A 118 -5.54 11.83 -14.43
C GLN A 118 -6.36 11.21 -13.28
N LEU A 119 -5.79 10.24 -12.56
CA LEU A 119 -6.43 9.65 -11.38
C LEU A 119 -6.54 10.62 -10.19
N MET A 120 -5.58 11.51 -10.04
CA MET A 120 -5.45 12.42 -8.89
C MET A 120 -5.21 13.87 -9.32
N PRO A 121 -6.24 14.55 -9.93
CA PRO A 121 -6.06 15.90 -10.50
C PRO A 121 -5.60 16.97 -9.49
N GLU A 122 -5.95 16.79 -8.21
CA GLU A 122 -5.48 17.71 -7.18
C GLU A 122 -3.97 17.66 -7.00
N VAL A 123 -3.38 16.47 -7.07
CA VAL A 123 -1.93 16.30 -6.92
C VAL A 123 -1.20 17.02 -8.06
N LYS A 124 -1.77 17.01 -9.27
CA LYS A 124 -1.25 17.79 -10.42
C LYS A 124 -1.19 19.28 -10.12
N LYS A 125 -2.21 19.85 -9.43
CA LYS A 125 -2.24 21.28 -9.07
C LYS A 125 -1.09 21.68 -8.17
N TRP A 126 -0.55 20.75 -7.39
CA TRP A 126 0.56 20.99 -6.46
C TRP A 126 1.94 20.57 -7.02
N ALA A 127 2.01 20.13 -8.28
CA ALA A 127 3.21 19.50 -8.86
C ALA A 127 4.50 20.31 -8.64
N GLY A 128 4.44 21.63 -8.74
CA GLY A 128 5.57 22.55 -8.52
C GLY A 128 5.83 22.92 -7.06
N ASN A 129 4.91 22.64 -6.14
CA ASN A 129 5.08 22.98 -4.73
C ASN A 129 6.09 22.07 -4.06
N LYS A 130 6.84 22.58 -3.07
CA LYS A 130 7.64 21.73 -2.19
C LYS A 130 6.73 20.93 -1.26
N ALA A 131 7.11 19.71 -0.93
CA ALA A 131 6.32 18.86 -0.03
C ALA A 131 6.09 19.49 1.36
N THR A 132 7.00 20.36 1.83
CA THR A 132 6.83 21.11 3.08
C THR A 132 5.75 22.17 3.04
N GLN A 133 5.28 22.58 1.87
CA GLN A 133 4.23 23.59 1.69
C GLN A 133 2.82 22.98 1.75
N LEU A 134 2.73 21.66 1.78
CA LEU A 134 1.48 20.92 1.79
C LEU A 134 0.99 20.63 3.22
N SER A 135 -0.34 20.64 3.40
CA SER A 135 -0.96 20.11 4.62
C SER A 135 -0.69 18.61 4.78
N GLY A 136 -0.85 18.07 6.00
CA GLY A 136 -0.66 16.64 6.26
C GLY A 136 -1.51 15.72 5.37
N GLY A 137 -2.76 16.09 5.12
CA GLY A 137 -3.65 15.34 4.23
C GLY A 137 -3.21 15.41 2.76
N GLN A 138 -2.80 16.59 2.28
CA GLN A 138 -2.24 16.74 0.93
C GLN A 138 -0.96 15.91 0.75
N GLN A 139 -0.10 15.86 1.76
CA GLN A 139 1.08 15.00 1.75
C GLN A 139 0.72 13.50 1.67
N LYS A 140 -0.39 13.05 2.29
CA LYS A 140 -0.87 11.66 2.16
C LYS A 140 -1.30 11.36 0.72
N LEU A 141 -2.01 12.27 0.06
CA LEU A 141 -2.37 12.11 -1.36
C LEU A 141 -1.12 12.03 -2.25
N VAL A 142 -0.10 12.85 -1.99
CA VAL A 142 1.18 12.77 -2.72
C VAL A 142 1.92 11.47 -2.43
N ALA A 143 1.85 10.94 -1.22
CA ALA A 143 2.45 9.65 -0.88
C ALA A 143 1.76 8.49 -1.59
N LEU A 144 0.41 8.54 -1.73
CA LEU A 144 -0.34 7.59 -2.57
C LEU A 144 0.09 7.70 -4.04
N ALA A 145 0.10 8.92 -4.59
CA ALA A 145 0.54 9.15 -5.97
C ALA A 145 1.97 8.62 -6.22
N ARG A 146 2.89 8.83 -5.27
CA ARG A 146 4.26 8.27 -5.35
C ARG A 146 4.27 6.74 -5.34
N SER A 147 3.41 6.10 -4.54
CA SER A 147 3.33 4.64 -4.50
C SER A 147 2.81 4.04 -5.80
N LEU A 148 1.94 4.77 -6.52
CA LEU A 148 1.44 4.39 -7.84
C LEU A 148 2.51 4.41 -8.93
N MET A 149 3.61 5.12 -8.75
CA MET A 149 4.68 5.20 -9.76
C MET A 149 5.24 3.80 -10.09
N ASN A 150 5.50 2.98 -9.08
CA ASN A 150 5.93 1.58 -9.26
C ASN A 150 4.77 0.58 -9.12
N GLY A 151 3.70 0.95 -8.41
CA GLY A 151 2.56 0.08 -8.12
C GLY A 151 1.59 -0.01 -9.29
N HIS A 152 1.87 -0.92 -10.24
CA HIS A 152 0.98 -1.20 -11.36
C HIS A 152 0.39 -2.63 -11.34
N LYS A 153 0.77 -3.45 -10.35
CA LYS A 153 0.19 -4.78 -10.09
C LYS A 153 -0.41 -4.89 -8.70
N LEU A 154 0.35 -4.40 -7.70
CA LEU A 154 -0.04 -4.48 -6.29
C LEU A 154 0.27 -3.15 -5.59
N LEU A 155 -0.68 -2.65 -4.82
CA LEU A 155 -0.51 -1.51 -3.95
C LEU A 155 -0.66 -1.93 -2.48
N LEU A 156 0.32 -1.56 -1.67
CA LEU A 156 0.34 -1.80 -0.24
C LEU A 156 0.20 -0.46 0.47
N LEU A 157 -0.91 -0.23 1.18
CA LEU A 157 -1.22 1.04 1.84
C LEU A 157 -1.24 0.84 3.37
N ASP A 158 -0.37 1.56 4.07
CA ASP A 158 -0.20 1.47 5.52
C ASP A 158 -0.84 2.69 6.20
N GLU A 159 -1.96 2.51 6.89
CA GLU A 159 -2.77 3.54 7.57
C GLU A 159 -3.06 4.78 6.68
N PRO A 160 -3.59 4.59 5.45
CA PRO A 160 -3.78 5.71 4.52
C PRO A 160 -4.77 6.75 5.01
N PHE A 161 -5.76 6.36 5.82
CA PHE A 161 -6.82 7.25 6.32
C PHE A 161 -6.47 7.95 7.63
N GLU A 162 -5.37 7.57 8.30
CA GLU A 162 -4.99 8.18 9.57
C GLU A 162 -4.71 9.69 9.45
N GLY A 163 -5.29 10.49 10.37
CA GLY A 163 -5.09 11.94 10.43
C GLY A 163 -5.69 12.74 9.27
N LEU A 164 -6.59 12.13 8.47
CA LEU A 164 -7.38 12.84 7.45
C LEU A 164 -8.66 13.43 8.04
N SER A 165 -9.07 14.58 7.51
CA SER A 165 -10.42 15.08 7.72
C SER A 165 -11.45 14.16 7.05
N PRO A 166 -12.71 14.09 7.53
CA PRO A 166 -13.72 13.20 6.96
C PRO A 166 -13.87 13.35 5.44
N GLY A 167 -13.97 14.57 4.93
CA GLY A 167 -14.13 14.81 3.50
C GLY A 167 -12.92 14.36 2.67
N LEU A 168 -11.69 14.48 3.22
CA LEU A 168 -10.51 14.01 2.52
C LEU A 168 -10.39 12.48 2.57
N GLY A 169 -10.89 11.85 3.66
CA GLY A 169 -10.98 10.40 3.78
C GLY A 169 -11.91 9.79 2.74
N VAL A 170 -13.12 10.36 2.57
CA VAL A 170 -14.07 9.93 1.53
C VAL A 170 -13.41 10.01 0.15
N LYS A 171 -12.80 11.14 -0.18
CA LYS A 171 -12.14 11.32 -1.47
C LYS A 171 -10.99 10.35 -1.70
N LEU A 172 -10.21 10.04 -0.66
CA LEU A 172 -9.15 9.04 -0.75
C LEU A 172 -9.74 7.64 -1.02
N GLY A 173 -10.85 7.28 -0.35
CA GLY A 173 -11.56 6.03 -0.57
C GLY A 173 -12.05 5.90 -2.02
N GLU A 174 -12.72 6.94 -2.55
CA GLU A 174 -13.16 7.00 -3.95
C GLU A 174 -11.97 6.84 -4.93
N THR A 175 -10.84 7.51 -4.64
CA THR A 175 -9.62 7.37 -5.45
C THR A 175 -9.10 5.93 -5.44
N ILE A 176 -9.04 5.29 -4.26
CA ILE A 176 -8.57 3.90 -4.13
C ILE A 176 -9.49 2.93 -4.88
N GLN A 177 -10.82 3.10 -4.76
CA GLN A 177 -11.79 2.30 -5.51
C GLN A 177 -11.63 2.49 -7.04
N GLY A 178 -11.47 3.73 -7.50
CA GLY A 178 -11.24 4.01 -8.91
C GLY A 178 -9.97 3.32 -9.44
N ILE A 179 -8.89 3.33 -8.66
CA ILE A 179 -7.64 2.63 -8.99
C ILE A 179 -7.85 1.10 -9.06
N GLN A 180 -8.62 0.54 -8.11
CA GLN A 180 -8.94 -0.89 -8.09
C GLN A 180 -9.78 -1.31 -9.29
N GLN A 181 -10.78 -0.49 -9.69
CA GLN A 181 -11.63 -0.75 -10.85
C GLN A 181 -10.83 -0.82 -12.17
N GLU A 182 -9.65 -0.21 -12.24
CA GLU A 182 -8.72 -0.36 -13.35
C GLU A 182 -7.88 -1.66 -13.29
N GLY A 183 -8.20 -2.56 -12.36
CA GLY A 183 -7.61 -3.89 -12.24
C GLY A 183 -6.40 -3.99 -11.30
N LEU A 184 -6.09 -2.93 -10.53
CA LEU A 184 -4.99 -2.96 -9.57
C LEU A 184 -5.39 -3.70 -8.29
N SER A 185 -4.55 -4.66 -7.86
CA SER A 185 -4.74 -5.33 -6.57
C SER A 185 -4.27 -4.43 -5.43
N ILE A 186 -5.05 -4.32 -4.35
CA ILE A 186 -4.75 -3.39 -3.25
C ILE A 186 -4.90 -4.10 -1.90
N LEU A 187 -3.89 -3.93 -1.02
CA LEU A 187 -3.96 -4.28 0.40
C LEU A 187 -3.89 -3.01 1.24
N ILE A 188 -4.93 -2.77 2.04
CA ILE A 188 -4.99 -1.63 2.97
C ILE A 188 -4.85 -2.15 4.40
N ALA A 189 -3.84 -1.69 5.12
CA ALA A 189 -3.72 -1.91 6.55
C ALA A 189 -4.32 -0.73 7.32
N GLU A 190 -5.26 -0.99 8.23
CA GLU A 190 -5.93 0.03 9.06
C GLU A 190 -6.15 -0.44 10.50
N SER A 191 -6.26 0.51 11.41
CA SER A 191 -6.56 0.23 12.81
C SER A 191 -8.05 0.10 13.09
N ASP A 192 -8.91 0.69 12.24
CA ASP A 192 -10.38 0.73 12.36
C ASP A 192 -11.00 0.22 11.06
N ASP A 193 -11.83 -0.83 11.16
CA ASP A 193 -12.54 -1.44 10.05
C ASP A 193 -13.63 -0.53 9.45
N LYS A 194 -14.17 0.41 10.24
CA LYS A 194 -15.18 1.39 9.78
C LYS A 194 -14.71 2.26 8.63
N ARG A 195 -13.39 2.34 8.41
CA ARG A 195 -12.79 3.08 7.29
C ARG A 195 -12.66 2.26 6.02
N LEU A 196 -13.02 0.98 6.09
CA LEU A 196 -12.86 -0.01 5.03
C LEU A 196 -14.20 -0.66 4.65
N ASP A 197 -15.31 0.08 4.73
CA ASP A 197 -16.65 -0.37 4.36
C ASP A 197 -16.80 -0.67 2.86
N PHE A 198 -15.85 -0.22 2.06
CA PHE A 198 -15.81 -0.38 0.61
C PHE A 198 -14.89 -1.52 0.11
N VAL A 199 -14.20 -2.26 1.02
CA VAL A 199 -13.33 -3.37 0.60
C VAL A 199 -14.11 -4.68 0.51
N GLU A 200 -13.66 -5.59 -0.36
CA GLU A 200 -14.34 -6.87 -0.62
C GLU A 200 -14.11 -7.90 0.50
N LYS A 201 -12.97 -7.81 1.16
CA LYS A 201 -12.55 -8.78 2.18
C LYS A 201 -11.73 -8.11 3.27
N ILE A 202 -11.97 -8.48 4.53
CA ILE A 202 -11.18 -8.02 5.68
C ILE A 202 -10.55 -9.22 6.39
N HIS A 203 -9.22 -9.17 6.58
CA HIS A 203 -8.49 -10.00 7.50
C HIS A 203 -8.26 -9.25 8.81
N THR A 204 -8.67 -9.83 9.93
CA THR A 204 -8.38 -9.28 11.26
C THR A 204 -7.09 -9.90 11.80
N ILE A 205 -6.09 -9.06 12.08
CA ILE A 205 -4.80 -9.48 12.64
C ILE A 205 -4.69 -9.07 14.11
N GLU A 206 -4.25 -9.99 14.95
CA GLU A 206 -3.92 -9.73 16.35
C GLU A 206 -2.67 -10.52 16.74
N ARG A 207 -1.74 -9.86 17.45
CA ARG A 207 -0.50 -10.48 17.97
C ARG A 207 0.28 -11.29 16.94
N GLY A 208 0.26 -10.84 15.69
CA GLY A 208 0.98 -11.46 14.57
C GLY A 208 0.32 -12.67 13.96
N GLU A 209 -0.97 -12.89 14.18
CA GLU A 209 -1.77 -13.97 13.60
C GLU A 209 -3.07 -13.44 12.99
N ILE A 210 -3.56 -14.05 11.90
CA ILE A 210 -4.89 -13.78 11.37
C ILE A 210 -5.91 -14.54 12.19
N LEU A 211 -6.77 -13.80 12.90
CA LEU A 211 -7.82 -14.40 13.72
C LEU A 211 -9.10 -14.70 12.94
N GLN A 212 -9.43 -13.84 11.98
CA GLN A 212 -10.66 -13.91 11.24
C GLN A 212 -10.49 -13.34 9.84
N THR A 213 -11.21 -13.92 8.89
CA THR A 213 -11.42 -13.38 7.55
C THR A 213 -12.92 -13.26 7.30
N LYS A 214 -13.34 -12.08 6.84
CA LYS A 214 -14.73 -11.80 6.49
C LYS A 214 -14.79 -11.29 5.06
N ASP A 215 -15.65 -11.87 4.24
CA ASP A 215 -16.08 -11.27 2.99
C ASP A 215 -17.09 -10.16 3.31
N GLN A 216 -16.99 -9.02 2.63
CA GLN A 216 -17.95 -7.93 2.74
C GLN A 216 -18.82 -7.91 1.50
N ASP A 217 -20.13 -7.81 1.69
CA ASP A 217 -21.06 -7.53 0.61
C ASP A 217 -20.89 -6.05 0.21
N THR A 218 -19.98 -5.79 -0.73
CA THR A 218 -19.90 -4.48 -1.38
C THR A 218 -21.08 -4.38 -2.34
N GLY A 219 -22.30 -4.28 -1.78
CA GLY A 219 -23.53 -4.23 -2.53
C GLY A 219 -23.42 -3.21 -3.65
N GLY A 220 -23.38 -3.70 -4.90
CA GLY A 220 -23.44 -2.87 -6.08
C GLY A 220 -24.71 -2.05 -6.05
N GLN A 221 -24.59 -0.74 -5.83
CA GLN A 221 -25.62 0.25 -6.16
C GLN A 221 -25.26 0.87 -7.51
#